data_057548506e7339022cd645fc6558dfd3
#
_entry.id   057548506e7339022cd645fc6558dfd3
#
_cell.length_a   1.000
_cell.length_b   1.000
_cell.length_c   1.000
_cell.angle_alpha   90.00
_cell.angle_beta   90.00
_cell.angle_gamma   90.00
#
_symmetry.space_group_name_H-M   'P 1'
#
loop_
_entity.id
_entity.type
_entity.pdbx_description
1 polymer ?
#
loop_
_entity_poly.entity_id
_entity_poly.type
_entity_poly.pdbx_seq_one_letter_code
_entity_poly.pdbx_strand_id
1 'polypeptide(L)'
;TKIDGKKEEELAINEVSILRSGPQAAKLSISIDGSEKLQELVCDGALVCTPAGSTAYNYSAHGPILPIGANILGLTAISAYRPRRWRGALLPLDARIDIEVKSATKRPVSAVADTSEVKDVKHVAITIEKKLKHKLLFDPGHGLEERLLKEQFE
;
A
#
# COMPACT_ATOMS: atom_id res chain seq x y z
N THR A 1 10.74 2.19 -9.96
CA THR A 1 12.11 2.40 -10.48
C THR A 1 13.10 1.72 -9.55
N LYS A 2 13.95 0.86 -10.08
CA LYS A 2 15.00 0.13 -9.38
C LYS A 2 16.25 0.99 -9.14
N ILE A 3 17.14 0.50 -8.30
CA ILE A 3 18.43 1.16 -8.01
C ILE A 3 19.28 1.31 -9.27
N ASP A 4 19.24 0.33 -10.19
CA ASP A 4 19.94 0.35 -11.50
C ASP A 4 19.30 1.28 -12.54
N GLY A 5 18.22 1.95 -12.21
CA GLY A 5 17.49 2.87 -13.07
C GLY A 5 16.42 2.22 -13.95
N LYS A 6 16.30 0.89 -13.97
CA LYS A 6 15.22 0.20 -14.71
C LYS A 6 13.86 0.57 -14.13
N LYS A 7 12.89 0.73 -15.02
CA LYS A 7 11.48 0.94 -14.68
C LYS A 7 10.71 -0.35 -14.96
N GLU A 8 9.92 -0.75 -14.00
CA GLU A 8 8.97 -1.85 -14.12
C GLU A 8 7.58 -1.30 -13.75
N GLU A 9 6.55 -1.85 -14.36
CA GLU A 9 5.17 -1.46 -14.12
C GLU A 9 4.35 -2.72 -13.88
N GLU A 10 3.59 -2.73 -12.79
CA GLU A 10 2.80 -3.85 -12.33
C GLU A 10 1.40 -3.36 -11.94
N LEU A 11 0.43 -4.27 -11.99
CA LEU A 11 -0.93 -4.02 -11.54
C LEU A 11 -1.24 -4.79 -10.26
N ALA A 12 -1.97 -4.15 -9.36
CA ALA A 12 -2.50 -4.77 -8.16
C ALA A 12 -4.00 -4.51 -8.04
N ILE A 13 -4.73 -5.52 -7.58
CA ILE A 13 -6.16 -5.42 -7.22
C ILE A 13 -6.28 -5.09 -5.74
N ASN A 14 -5.50 -5.76 -4.89
CA ASN A 14 -5.55 -5.58 -3.45
C ASN A 14 -4.65 -4.42 -3.00
N GLU A 15 -3.33 -4.61 -3.12
CA GLU A 15 -2.37 -3.63 -2.60
C GLU A 15 -1.04 -3.65 -3.33
N VAL A 16 -0.33 -2.54 -3.20
CA VAL A 16 1.11 -2.45 -3.45
C VAL A 16 1.80 -2.27 -2.11
N SER A 17 2.67 -3.20 -1.73
CA SER A 17 3.48 -3.13 -0.51
C SER A 17 4.95 -2.90 -0.82
N ILE A 18 5.64 -2.15 0.04
CA ILE A 18 7.09 -1.95 0.02
C ILE A 18 7.61 -2.54 1.33
N LEU A 19 8.50 -3.53 1.24
CA LEU A 19 9.01 -4.28 2.37
C LEU A 19 10.53 -4.27 2.39
N ARG A 20 11.13 -4.16 3.58
CA ARG A 20 12.57 -4.32 3.75
C ARG A 20 13.01 -5.72 3.32
N SER A 21 14.11 -5.80 2.57
CA SER A 21 14.68 -7.08 2.10
C SER A 21 15.77 -7.62 3.02
N GLY A 22 16.11 -6.93 4.11
CA GLY A 22 17.16 -7.30 5.04
C GLY A 22 16.79 -7.04 6.50
N PRO A 23 17.72 -7.28 7.44
CA PRO A 23 17.46 -7.11 8.87
C PRO A 23 17.29 -5.65 9.30
N GLN A 24 17.81 -4.71 8.51
CA GLN A 24 17.71 -3.28 8.82
C GLN A 24 16.33 -2.73 8.43
N ALA A 25 15.76 -1.86 9.26
CA ALA A 25 14.52 -1.17 8.97
C ALA A 25 14.61 -0.39 7.65
N ALA A 26 13.55 -0.36 6.87
CA ALA A 26 13.42 0.51 5.73
C ALA A 26 13.34 1.98 6.19
N LYS A 27 13.79 2.89 5.33
CA LYS A 27 13.62 4.33 5.48
C LYS A 27 12.96 4.85 4.22
N LEU A 28 11.73 5.30 4.38
CA LEU A 28 10.89 5.73 3.28
C LEU A 28 10.55 7.21 3.44
N SER A 29 10.48 7.97 2.35
CA SER A 29 9.76 9.24 2.32
C SER A 29 8.51 9.09 1.46
N ILE A 30 7.47 9.81 1.82
CA ILE A 30 6.15 9.68 1.18
C ILE A 30 5.68 11.05 0.73
N SER A 31 5.38 11.16 -0.55
CA SER A 31 4.77 12.33 -1.16
C SER A 31 3.39 11.97 -1.72
N ILE A 32 2.45 12.89 -1.60
CA ILE A 32 1.11 12.79 -2.15
C ILE A 32 0.90 13.95 -3.10
N ASP A 33 0.56 13.67 -4.35
CA ASP A 33 0.35 14.65 -5.41
C ASP A 33 1.52 15.66 -5.52
N GLY A 34 2.75 15.13 -5.45
CA GLY A 34 3.98 15.92 -5.53
C GLY A 34 4.35 16.71 -4.27
N SER A 35 3.53 16.65 -3.20
CA SER A 35 3.81 17.30 -1.92
C SER A 35 4.35 16.28 -0.91
N GLU A 36 5.56 16.50 -0.38
CA GLU A 36 6.12 15.65 0.68
C GLU A 36 5.26 15.77 1.96
N LYS A 37 4.71 14.63 2.40
CA LYS A 37 3.88 14.53 3.60
C LYS A 37 4.64 13.90 4.75
N LEU A 38 5.58 13.02 4.46
CA LEU A 38 6.38 12.33 5.46
C LEU A 38 7.83 12.24 4.97
N GLN A 39 8.72 13.00 5.59
CA GLN A 39 10.11 13.08 5.20
C GLN A 39 10.89 11.79 5.47
N GLU A 40 10.64 11.12 6.59
CA GLU A 40 11.25 9.84 6.93
C GLU A 40 10.29 8.96 7.74
N LEU A 41 9.95 7.80 7.19
CA LEU A 41 9.29 6.69 7.88
C LEU A 41 10.31 5.58 8.08
N VAL A 42 10.62 5.26 9.33
CA VAL A 42 11.48 4.12 9.71
C VAL A 42 10.55 2.97 10.11
N CYS A 43 10.54 1.88 9.34
CA CYS A 43 9.54 0.82 9.45
C CYS A 43 10.06 -0.50 8.88
N ASP A 44 9.27 -1.56 8.97
CA ASP A 44 9.49 -2.78 8.20
C ASP A 44 8.98 -2.63 6.76
N GLY A 45 8.02 -1.73 6.54
CA GLY A 45 7.46 -1.44 5.23
C GLY A 45 6.28 -0.48 5.30
N ALA A 46 5.67 -0.27 4.14
CA ALA A 46 4.41 0.45 3.98
C ALA A 46 3.64 -0.17 2.83
N LEU A 47 2.32 -0.07 2.85
CA LEU A 47 1.47 -0.52 1.75
C LEU A 47 0.40 0.51 1.41
N VAL A 48 -0.03 0.47 0.16
CA VAL A 48 -1.20 1.21 -0.33
C VAL A 48 -2.20 0.18 -0.82
N CYS A 49 -3.38 0.17 -0.23
CA CYS A 49 -4.45 -0.77 -0.58
C CYS A 49 -5.66 -0.06 -1.20
N THR A 50 -6.36 -0.81 -2.04
CA THR A 50 -7.71 -0.48 -2.49
C THR A 50 -8.74 -0.87 -1.42
N PRO A 51 -10.00 -0.44 -1.53
CA PRO A 51 -11.07 -0.97 -0.68
C PRO A 51 -11.18 -2.50 -0.74
N ALA A 52 -11.00 -3.12 -1.91
CA ALA A 52 -11.02 -4.58 -2.05
C ALA A 52 -9.89 -5.27 -1.28
N GLY A 53 -8.68 -4.69 -1.29
CA GLY A 53 -7.52 -5.19 -0.56
C GLY A 53 -7.48 -4.82 0.91
N SER A 54 -8.41 -4.00 1.40
CA SER A 54 -8.37 -3.53 2.79
C SER A 54 -8.52 -4.65 3.82
N THR A 55 -9.15 -5.76 3.46
CA THR A 55 -9.29 -6.98 4.28
C THR A 55 -8.18 -8.02 4.06
N ALA A 56 -7.22 -7.74 3.15
CA ALA A 56 -6.07 -8.59 2.88
C ALA A 56 -4.86 -8.20 3.76
N TYR A 57 -3.70 -7.98 3.18
CA TYR A 57 -2.48 -7.64 3.93
C TYR A 57 -2.63 -6.34 4.77
N ASN A 58 -3.41 -5.39 4.27
CA ASN A 58 -3.73 -4.17 5.01
C ASN A 58 -4.32 -4.48 6.40
N TYR A 59 -5.24 -5.44 6.49
CA TYR A 59 -5.85 -5.82 7.76
C TYR A 59 -4.82 -6.43 8.71
N SER A 60 -3.97 -7.33 8.23
CA SER A 60 -2.86 -7.91 9.00
C SER A 60 -1.85 -6.87 9.48
N ALA A 61 -1.69 -5.77 8.73
CA ALA A 61 -0.87 -4.61 9.10
C ALA A 61 -1.61 -3.62 10.02
N HIS A 62 -2.79 -3.97 10.52
CA HIS A 62 -3.66 -3.14 11.35
C HIS A 62 -4.16 -1.86 10.65
N GLY A 63 -4.26 -1.89 9.33
CA GLY A 63 -4.94 -0.87 8.55
C GLY A 63 -6.47 -0.97 8.68
N PRO A 64 -7.20 0.11 8.43
CA PRO A 64 -8.66 0.10 8.51
C PRO A 64 -9.29 -0.71 7.37
N ILE A 65 -10.42 -1.36 7.64
CA ILE A 65 -11.28 -1.92 6.60
C ILE A 65 -11.98 -0.77 5.88
N LEU A 66 -11.90 -0.78 4.56
CA LEU A 66 -12.50 0.24 3.70
C LEU A 66 -13.74 -0.36 2.99
N PRO A 67 -14.89 0.32 3.03
CA PRO A 67 -16.06 -0.12 2.30
C PRO A 67 -15.78 -0.23 0.80
N ILE A 68 -16.18 -1.32 0.15
CA ILE A 68 -16.07 -1.45 -1.30
C ILE A 68 -16.95 -0.38 -1.95
N GLY A 69 -16.41 0.31 -2.95
CA GLY A 69 -17.06 1.46 -3.57
C GLY A 69 -16.72 2.80 -2.90
N ALA A 70 -16.01 2.79 -1.77
CA ALA A 70 -15.45 4.03 -1.23
C ALA A 70 -14.38 4.58 -2.20
N ASN A 71 -14.45 5.88 -2.48
CA ASN A 71 -13.48 6.56 -3.34
C ASN A 71 -12.22 6.96 -2.57
N ILE A 72 -11.61 5.99 -1.89
CA ILE A 72 -10.42 6.18 -1.05
C ILE A 72 -9.41 5.05 -1.22
N LEU A 73 -8.16 5.34 -0.93
CA LEU A 73 -7.07 4.38 -0.77
C LEU A 73 -6.62 4.37 0.70
N GLY A 74 -6.19 3.22 1.18
CA GLY A 74 -5.53 3.11 2.48
C GLY A 74 -4.01 3.12 2.30
N LEU A 75 -3.31 4.02 2.99
CA LEU A 75 -1.87 3.96 3.14
C LEU A 75 -1.57 3.50 4.57
N THR A 76 -0.91 2.36 4.73
CA THR A 76 -0.68 1.74 6.05
C THR A 76 0.81 1.48 6.27
N ALA A 77 1.30 1.87 7.44
CA ALA A 77 2.67 1.57 7.85
C ALA A 77 2.77 0.17 8.47
N ILE A 78 3.81 -0.55 8.14
CA ILE A 78 4.10 -1.89 8.68
C ILE A 78 5.20 -1.75 9.73
N SER A 79 4.87 -2.02 11.00
CA SER A 79 5.81 -1.96 12.13
C SER A 79 6.59 -0.64 12.18
N ALA A 80 5.89 0.49 12.13
CA ALA A 80 6.53 1.81 12.16
C ALA A 80 7.26 2.07 13.49
N TYR A 81 8.57 2.37 13.40
CA TYR A 81 9.40 2.77 14.53
C TYR A 81 9.40 4.30 14.71
N ARG A 82 9.47 5.05 13.61
CA ARG A 82 9.39 6.52 13.56
C ARG A 82 8.63 6.97 12.31
N PRO A 83 7.71 7.97 12.41
CA PRO A 83 7.20 8.57 13.64
C PRO A 83 6.45 7.54 14.49
N ARG A 84 6.61 7.64 15.82
CA ARG A 84 5.89 6.74 16.74
C ARG A 84 4.39 6.93 16.59
N ARG A 85 3.64 5.82 16.59
CA ARG A 85 2.17 5.79 16.50
C ARG A 85 1.58 6.24 15.16
N TRP A 86 2.39 6.61 14.17
CA TRP A 86 1.86 6.84 12.85
C TRP A 86 1.51 5.49 12.21
N ARG A 87 0.25 5.30 11.92
CA ARG A 87 -0.26 4.03 11.37
C ARG A 87 -0.53 4.08 9.88
N GLY A 88 -0.71 5.28 9.34
CA GLY A 88 -1.08 5.47 7.96
C GLY A 88 -2.02 6.66 7.76
N ALA A 89 -2.61 6.72 6.59
CA ALA A 89 -3.56 7.74 6.19
C ALA A 89 -4.59 7.19 5.22
N LEU A 90 -5.76 7.80 5.18
CA LEU A 90 -6.73 7.61 4.11
C LEU A 90 -6.52 8.69 3.05
N LEU A 91 -6.50 8.30 1.80
CA LEU A 91 -6.19 9.18 0.67
C LEU A 91 -7.34 9.15 -0.34
N PRO A 92 -7.57 10.23 -1.10
CA PRO A 92 -8.47 10.19 -2.25
C PRO A 92 -8.08 9.07 -3.24
N LEU A 93 -9.07 8.44 -3.89
CA LEU A 93 -8.83 7.35 -4.83
C LEU A 93 -7.92 7.75 -6.00
N ASP A 94 -7.97 9.00 -6.42
CA ASP A 94 -7.19 9.55 -7.53
C ASP A 94 -5.85 10.16 -7.11
N ALA A 95 -5.49 10.06 -5.82
CA ALA A 95 -4.20 10.52 -5.33
C ALA A 95 -3.05 9.75 -6.00
N ARG A 96 -1.98 10.48 -6.33
CA ARG A 96 -0.69 9.89 -6.69
C ARG A 96 0.17 9.77 -5.45
N ILE A 97 0.59 8.56 -5.14
CA ILE A 97 1.47 8.28 -4.00
C ILE A 97 2.86 7.98 -4.54
N ASP A 98 3.85 8.77 -4.16
CA ASP A 98 5.25 8.54 -4.46
C ASP A 98 5.99 8.16 -3.18
N ILE A 99 6.62 6.97 -3.17
CA ILE A 99 7.40 6.45 -2.05
C ILE A 99 8.84 6.32 -2.50
N GLU A 100 9.73 7.07 -1.86
CA GLU A 100 11.16 7.04 -2.13
C GLU A 100 11.89 6.28 -1.02
N VAL A 101 12.83 5.42 -1.40
CA VAL A 101 13.63 4.62 -0.49
C VAL A 101 14.91 5.37 -0.15
N LYS A 102 15.03 5.81 1.09
CA LYS A 102 16.25 6.49 1.58
C LYS A 102 17.37 5.46 1.80
N SER A 103 18.54 5.75 1.24
CA SER A 103 19.72 4.85 1.34
C SER A 103 19.43 3.43 0.80
N ALA A 104 18.78 3.31 -0.36
CA ALA A 104 18.29 2.06 -0.95
C ALA A 104 19.39 0.97 -1.04
N THR A 105 20.63 1.33 -1.36
CA THR A 105 21.76 0.39 -1.42
C THR A 105 22.09 -0.23 -0.06
N LYS A 106 21.99 0.54 1.02
CA LYS A 106 22.27 0.06 2.40
C LYS A 106 21.05 -0.62 3.02
N ARG A 107 19.86 -0.19 2.63
CA ARG A 107 18.56 -0.63 3.16
C ARG A 107 17.65 -1.04 2.01
N PRO A 108 17.99 -2.15 1.33
CA PRO A 108 17.24 -2.59 0.17
C PRO A 108 15.79 -2.94 0.54
N VAL A 109 14.88 -2.66 -0.37
CA VAL A 109 13.48 -3.02 -0.26
C VAL A 109 13.01 -3.67 -1.54
N SER A 110 11.98 -4.51 -1.42
CA SER A 110 11.17 -5.00 -2.54
C SER A 110 9.84 -4.28 -2.57
N ALA A 111 9.30 -4.06 -3.76
CA ALA A 111 7.91 -3.69 -3.97
C ALA A 111 7.13 -4.92 -4.46
N VAL A 112 5.94 -5.14 -3.93
CA VAL A 112 5.08 -6.26 -4.30
C VAL A 112 3.72 -5.72 -4.69
N ALA A 113 3.29 -6.00 -5.91
CA ALA A 113 1.95 -5.73 -6.42
C ALA A 113 1.17 -7.05 -6.42
N ASP A 114 0.31 -7.25 -5.41
CA ASP A 114 -0.36 -8.53 -5.11
C ASP A 114 0.63 -9.70 -5.03
N THR A 115 0.92 -10.37 -6.16
CA THR A 115 1.83 -11.53 -6.25
C THR A 115 3.12 -11.23 -7.02
N SER A 116 3.21 -10.07 -7.67
CA SER A 116 4.38 -9.68 -8.49
C SER A 116 5.40 -8.92 -7.65
N GLU A 117 6.61 -9.48 -7.48
CA GLU A 117 7.69 -8.86 -6.72
C GLU A 117 8.72 -8.18 -7.62
N VAL A 118 9.06 -6.93 -7.30
CA VAL A 118 10.16 -6.17 -7.90
C VAL A 118 11.19 -5.87 -6.82
N LYS A 119 12.40 -6.40 -6.97
CA LYS A 119 13.50 -6.24 -5.99
C LYS A 119 14.34 -4.99 -6.26
N ASP A 120 15.05 -4.56 -5.22
CA ASP A 120 16.02 -3.45 -5.27
C ASP A 120 15.39 -2.13 -5.77
N VAL A 121 14.25 -1.80 -5.20
CA VAL A 121 13.50 -0.59 -5.59
C VAL A 121 14.09 0.64 -4.93
N LYS A 122 14.17 1.72 -5.70
CA LYS A 122 14.57 3.05 -5.23
C LYS A 122 13.36 3.98 -5.08
N HIS A 123 12.37 3.84 -5.94
CA HIS A 123 11.19 4.69 -5.96
C HIS A 123 9.99 3.91 -6.50
N VAL A 124 8.86 4.06 -5.87
CA VAL A 124 7.57 3.49 -6.29
C VAL A 124 6.56 4.63 -6.43
N ALA A 125 5.96 4.73 -7.61
CA ALA A 125 4.81 5.60 -7.85
C ALA A 125 3.56 4.73 -7.96
N ILE A 126 2.53 5.06 -7.21
CA ILE A 126 1.27 4.31 -7.14
C ILE A 126 0.14 5.24 -7.56
N THR A 127 -0.66 4.80 -8.51
CA THR A 127 -1.86 5.49 -8.98
C THR A 127 -2.93 4.47 -9.31
N ILE A 128 -4.20 4.87 -9.25
CA ILE A 128 -5.31 4.01 -9.67
C ILE A 128 -5.40 3.91 -11.20
N GLU A 129 -5.58 2.68 -11.72
CA GLU A 129 -5.89 2.47 -13.14
C GLU A 129 -7.42 2.54 -13.36
N LYS A 130 -7.89 3.69 -13.83
CA LYS A 130 -9.34 3.99 -13.99
C LYS A 130 -10.03 3.20 -15.10
N LYS A 131 -9.26 2.64 -16.04
CA LYS A 131 -9.82 1.90 -17.19
C LYS A 131 -10.18 0.47 -16.84
N LEU A 132 -9.51 -0.10 -15.82
CA LEU A 132 -9.78 -1.46 -15.36
C LEU A 132 -10.89 -1.43 -14.30
N LYS A 133 -11.92 -2.21 -14.55
CA LYS A 133 -13.06 -2.38 -13.63
C LYS A 133 -13.29 -3.86 -13.37
N HIS A 134 -13.29 -4.25 -12.12
CA HIS A 134 -13.70 -5.58 -11.69
C HIS A 134 -15.15 -5.57 -11.26
N LYS A 135 -15.93 -6.52 -11.75
CA LYS A 135 -17.33 -6.72 -11.38
C LYS A 135 -17.40 -7.88 -10.39
N LEU A 136 -17.75 -7.58 -9.15
CA LEU A 136 -17.98 -8.61 -8.14
C LEU A 136 -19.44 -9.08 -8.24
N LEU A 137 -19.63 -10.40 -8.30
CA LEU A 137 -20.93 -11.05 -8.30
C LEU A 137 -21.13 -11.74 -6.97
N PHE A 138 -22.29 -11.55 -6.38
CA PHE A 138 -22.68 -12.17 -5.10
C PHE A 138 -24.00 -12.90 -5.30
N ASP A 139 -24.19 -13.99 -4.56
CA ASP A 139 -25.47 -14.64 -4.48
C ASP A 139 -26.51 -13.73 -3.82
N PRO A 140 -27.79 -13.80 -4.25
CA PRO A 140 -28.86 -13.03 -3.61
C PRO A 140 -28.90 -13.29 -2.08
N GLY A 141 -28.91 -12.23 -1.31
CA GLY A 141 -28.94 -12.30 0.17
C GLY A 141 -27.58 -12.49 0.86
N HIS A 142 -26.46 -12.56 0.11
CA HIS A 142 -25.10 -12.63 0.65
C HIS A 142 -24.30 -11.40 0.23
N GLY A 143 -24.82 -10.21 0.55
CA GLY A 143 -24.24 -8.94 0.16
C GLY A 143 -22.88 -8.68 0.82
N LEU A 144 -22.11 -7.85 0.15
CA LEU A 144 -20.77 -7.46 0.60
C LEU A 144 -20.78 -6.75 1.96
N GLU A 145 -21.80 -5.96 2.25
CA GLU A 145 -21.95 -5.22 3.52
C GLU A 145 -22.01 -6.17 4.71
N GLU A 146 -22.73 -7.30 4.56
CA GLU A 146 -22.88 -8.31 5.59
C GLU A 146 -21.53 -9.02 5.89
N ARG A 147 -20.75 -9.30 4.84
CA ARG A 147 -19.40 -9.87 4.99
C ARG A 147 -18.43 -8.89 5.65
N LEU A 148 -18.45 -7.62 5.25
CA LEU A 148 -17.62 -6.59 5.85
C LEU A 148 -17.95 -6.36 7.34
N LEU A 149 -19.22 -6.40 7.70
CA LEU A 149 -19.63 -6.33 9.10
C LEU A 149 -19.09 -7.53 9.88
N LYS A 150 -19.25 -8.73 9.35
CA LYS A 150 -18.76 -9.93 9.99
C LYS A 150 -17.24 -9.89 10.25
N GLU A 151 -16.44 -9.53 9.25
CA GLU A 151 -14.98 -9.42 9.35
C GLU A 151 -14.51 -8.36 10.37
N GLN A 152 -15.33 -7.36 10.69
CA GLN A 152 -14.99 -6.34 11.70
C GLN A 152 -15.20 -6.81 13.14
N PHE A 153 -15.97 -7.87 13.35
CA PHE A 153 -16.34 -8.38 14.67
C PHE A 153 -15.81 -9.80 14.95
N GLU A 154 -15.12 -10.41 14.04
CA GLU A 154 -14.33 -11.65 14.20
C GLU A 154 -12.85 -11.32 14.45
#